data_28dbbfb275d1a6a447f5eae124b4f228
#
_entry.id   28dbbfb275d1a6a447f5eae124b4f228
#
_cell.length_a   1.000
_cell.length_b   1.000
_cell.length_c   1.000
_cell.angle_alpha   90.00
_cell.angle_beta   90.00
_cell.angle_gamma   90.00
#
_symmetry.space_group_name_H-M   'P 1'
#
loop_
_entity.id
_entity.type
_entity.pdbx_description
1 polymer ?
#
loop_
_entity_poly.entity_id
_entity_poly.type
_entity_poly.pdbx_seq_one_letter_code
_entity_poly.pdbx_strand_id
1 'polypeptide(L)'
;PEMQDVDFVLTTRELARMIKRQRIDFTKLDPQPYDSLMGEGTGAAVIFAASGGVMEAAVRSGYYLITGENPPEALYNLTAVRGLQGVKEASLEVPGVGELRVAVSHGLANARQLLDQLREDKKAGRPPRYHFIEFMACPGGCISGGGQPKTSVPPSDWVRKERLKSIYAIDSKMYQKR
;
A
#
# COMPACT_ATOMS: atom_id res chain seq x y z
N PRO A 1 15.49 24.64 19.56
CA PRO A 1 15.77 24.32 18.15
C PRO A 1 14.73 23.32 17.70
N GLU A 2 14.01 23.64 16.63
CA GLU A 2 13.09 22.69 15.99
C GLU A 2 13.95 21.54 15.43
N MET A 3 13.70 20.34 15.92
CA MET A 3 14.36 19.14 15.40
C MET A 3 13.68 18.77 14.09
N GLN A 4 14.46 18.55 13.04
CA GLN A 4 13.94 18.13 11.75
C GLN A 4 13.44 16.69 11.85
N ASP A 5 12.20 16.44 11.42
CA ASP A 5 11.60 15.10 11.54
C ASP A 5 12.19 14.09 10.54
N VAL A 6 12.63 14.57 9.37
CA VAL A 6 13.22 13.75 8.30
C VAL A 6 14.45 14.44 7.75
N ASP A 7 15.62 13.82 7.86
CA ASP A 7 16.88 14.37 7.34
C ASP A 7 17.11 14.04 5.88
N PHE A 8 16.82 12.80 5.46
CA PHE A 8 17.06 12.31 4.11
C PHE A 8 15.93 11.44 3.60
N VAL A 9 15.64 11.55 2.32
CA VAL A 9 14.74 10.66 1.59
C VAL A 9 15.52 9.98 0.47
N LEU A 10 15.58 8.66 0.50
CA LEU A 10 16.31 7.84 -0.47
C LEU A 10 15.34 6.97 -1.26
N THR A 11 15.52 6.95 -2.56
CA THR A 11 14.87 5.95 -3.41
C THR A 11 15.58 4.60 -3.32
N THR A 12 14.91 3.52 -3.67
CA THR A 12 15.50 2.17 -3.75
C THR A 12 16.78 2.15 -4.60
N ARG A 13 16.80 2.90 -5.71
CA ARG A 13 17.98 2.98 -6.58
C ARG A 13 19.13 3.76 -5.97
N GLU A 14 18.84 4.79 -5.21
CA GLU A 14 19.88 5.59 -4.52
C GLU A 14 20.51 4.78 -3.41
N LEU A 15 19.73 4.04 -2.62
CA LEU A 15 20.25 3.10 -1.64
C LEU A 15 21.17 2.04 -2.31
N ALA A 16 20.74 1.45 -3.41
CA ALA A 16 21.56 0.50 -4.15
C ALA A 16 22.88 1.11 -4.66
N ARG A 17 22.87 2.39 -5.07
CA ARG A 17 24.10 3.11 -5.44
C ARG A 17 25.02 3.35 -4.25
N MET A 18 24.47 3.68 -3.08
CA MET A 18 25.25 3.84 -1.85
C MET A 18 25.96 2.53 -1.48
N ILE A 19 25.24 1.40 -1.47
CA ILE A 19 25.81 0.07 -1.21
C ILE A 19 26.96 -0.23 -2.18
N LYS A 20 26.76 0.02 -3.47
CA LYS A 20 27.81 -0.19 -4.49
C LYS A 20 29.02 0.72 -4.27
N ARG A 21 28.82 2.01 -3.95
CA ARG A 21 29.92 2.96 -3.69
C ARG A 21 30.76 2.54 -2.49
N GLN A 22 30.14 1.99 -1.46
CA GLN A 22 30.80 1.46 -0.27
C GLN A 22 31.45 0.08 -0.50
N ARG A 23 31.32 -0.48 -1.71
CA ARG A 23 31.84 -1.81 -2.09
C ARG A 23 31.36 -2.93 -1.17
N ILE A 24 30.14 -2.80 -0.64
CA ILE A 24 29.50 -3.82 0.20
C ILE A 24 29.03 -4.96 -0.70
N ASP A 25 29.56 -6.17 -0.47
CA ASP A 25 29.06 -7.38 -1.12
C ASP A 25 27.83 -7.89 -0.40
N PHE A 26 26.67 -7.50 -0.92
CA PHE A 26 25.37 -7.81 -0.31
C PHE A 26 25.10 -9.32 -0.21
N THR A 27 25.75 -10.14 -1.04
CA THR A 27 25.58 -11.60 -1.05
C THR A 27 26.34 -12.30 0.06
N LYS A 28 27.29 -11.61 0.71
CA LYS A 28 28.13 -12.14 1.78
C LYS A 28 27.74 -11.64 3.18
N LEU A 29 26.65 -10.86 3.27
CA LEU A 29 26.18 -10.38 4.56
C LEU A 29 25.38 -11.48 5.27
N ASP A 30 25.65 -11.66 6.54
CA ASP A 30 24.83 -12.52 7.39
C ASP A 30 23.48 -11.82 7.70
N PRO A 31 22.37 -12.58 7.68
CA PRO A 31 21.08 -12.03 8.09
C PRO A 31 21.10 -11.57 9.54
N GLN A 32 20.65 -10.34 9.77
CA GLN A 32 20.51 -9.78 11.11
C GLN A 32 19.10 -9.19 11.28
N PRO A 33 18.53 -9.17 12.50
CA PRO A 33 17.30 -8.45 12.77
C PRO A 33 17.53 -6.94 12.62
N TYR A 34 16.45 -6.20 12.45
CA TYR A 34 16.49 -4.75 12.55
C TYR A 34 16.73 -4.30 14.00
N ASP A 35 17.24 -3.08 14.16
CA ASP A 35 17.33 -2.45 15.48
C ASP A 35 15.95 -2.40 16.16
N SER A 36 15.90 -2.62 17.48
CA SER A 36 14.64 -2.75 18.21
C SER A 36 13.80 -1.49 18.24
N LEU A 37 14.43 -0.31 18.26
CA LEU A 37 13.73 0.96 18.25
C LEU A 37 13.15 1.26 16.86
N MET A 38 11.82 1.22 16.73
CA MET A 38 11.09 1.44 15.48
C MET A 38 11.49 0.52 14.31
N GLY A 39 12.24 -0.54 14.59
CA GLY A 39 12.69 -1.51 13.58
C GLY A 39 11.66 -2.61 13.26
N GLU A 40 10.62 -2.75 14.08
CA GLU A 40 9.57 -3.72 13.87
C GLU A 40 8.38 -3.11 13.12
N GLY A 41 7.94 -3.80 12.08
CA GLY A 41 6.75 -3.45 11.30
C GLY A 41 5.68 -4.52 11.36
N THR A 42 4.49 -4.18 10.90
CA THR A 42 3.37 -5.14 10.78
C THR A 42 3.11 -5.46 9.31
N GLY A 43 2.27 -6.46 9.04
CA GLY A 43 1.85 -6.79 7.67
C GLY A 43 1.19 -5.60 6.97
N ALA A 44 0.41 -4.80 7.69
CA ALA A 44 -0.19 -3.58 7.16
C ALA A 44 0.85 -2.58 6.64
N ALA A 45 1.98 -2.41 7.32
CA ALA A 45 3.05 -1.51 6.86
C ALA A 45 3.71 -2.01 5.57
N VAL A 46 3.89 -3.32 5.43
CA VAL A 46 4.54 -3.92 4.25
C VAL A 46 3.74 -3.68 2.97
N ILE A 47 2.41 -3.77 3.04
CA ILE A 47 1.55 -3.70 1.86
C ILE A 47 1.30 -2.28 1.34
N PHE A 48 1.75 -1.23 2.05
CA PHE A 48 1.57 0.17 1.64
C PHE A 48 2.10 0.48 0.22
N ALA A 49 3.11 -0.23 -0.23
CA ALA A 49 3.68 -0.01 -1.56
C ALA A 49 2.80 -0.48 -2.72
N ALA A 50 1.75 -1.26 -2.44
CA ALA A 50 0.82 -1.77 -3.42
C ALA A 50 -0.44 -0.91 -3.52
N SER A 51 -0.99 -0.76 -4.74
CA SER A 51 -2.33 -0.15 -4.92
C SER A 51 -3.41 -1.05 -4.29
N GLY A 52 -4.16 -0.52 -3.36
CA GLY A 52 -5.08 -1.23 -2.47
C GLY A 52 -4.46 -1.59 -1.12
N GLY A 53 -3.13 -1.46 -0.98
CA GLY A 53 -2.44 -1.80 0.26
C GLY A 53 -2.70 -0.83 1.39
N VAL A 54 -2.79 0.47 1.10
CA VAL A 54 -3.15 1.48 2.11
C VAL A 54 -4.59 1.30 2.57
N MET A 55 -5.50 1.01 1.63
CA MET A 55 -6.89 0.69 1.94
C MET A 55 -6.99 -0.52 2.87
N GLU A 56 -6.32 -1.60 2.50
CA GLU A 56 -6.30 -2.83 3.29
C GLU A 56 -5.67 -2.60 4.68
N ALA A 57 -4.58 -1.84 4.76
CA ALA A 57 -3.95 -1.45 6.01
C ALA A 57 -4.88 -0.61 6.90
N ALA A 58 -5.61 0.34 6.32
CA ALA A 58 -6.59 1.16 7.03
C ALA A 58 -7.73 0.31 7.61
N VAL A 59 -8.27 -0.65 6.85
CA VAL A 59 -9.30 -1.57 7.32
C VAL A 59 -8.78 -2.45 8.45
N ARG A 60 -7.59 -3.02 8.30
CA ARG A 60 -6.94 -3.86 9.33
C ARG A 60 -6.72 -3.09 10.64
N SER A 61 -6.15 -1.89 10.55
CA SER A 61 -5.85 -1.05 11.71
C SER A 61 -7.13 -0.50 12.35
N GLY A 62 -8.10 -0.09 11.55
CA GLY A 62 -9.41 0.38 12.03
C GLY A 62 -10.14 -0.72 12.80
N TYR A 63 -10.16 -1.94 12.30
CA TYR A 63 -10.74 -3.07 13.02
C TYR A 63 -10.06 -3.28 14.39
N TYR A 64 -8.73 -3.29 14.40
CA TYR A 64 -7.99 -3.44 15.65
C TYR A 64 -8.26 -2.32 16.66
N LEU A 65 -8.34 -1.08 16.20
CA LEU A 65 -8.64 0.07 17.07
C LEU A 65 -10.04 0.00 17.70
N ILE A 66 -10.99 -0.63 17.00
CA ILE A 66 -12.37 -0.78 17.49
C ILE A 66 -12.50 -2.00 18.42
N THR A 67 -11.86 -3.11 18.10
CA THR A 67 -12.10 -4.40 18.78
C THR A 67 -10.98 -4.80 19.75
N GLY A 68 -9.76 -4.27 19.59
CA GLY A 68 -8.56 -4.72 20.30
C GLY A 68 -7.98 -6.03 19.76
N GLU A 69 -8.58 -6.63 18.72
CA GLU A 69 -8.23 -7.92 18.16
C GLU A 69 -7.62 -7.81 16.75
N ASN A 70 -6.84 -8.83 16.34
CA ASN A 70 -6.43 -8.92 14.96
C ASN A 70 -7.64 -9.09 14.03
N PRO A 71 -7.64 -8.46 12.84
CA PRO A 71 -8.73 -8.61 11.90
C PRO A 71 -8.89 -10.06 11.44
N PRO A 72 -10.12 -10.54 11.20
CA PRO A 72 -10.37 -11.85 10.59
C PRO A 72 -9.84 -11.88 9.15
N GLU A 73 -9.67 -13.08 8.59
CA GLU A 73 -9.09 -13.26 7.25
C GLU A 73 -9.82 -12.45 6.18
N ALA A 74 -11.11 -12.35 6.24
CA ALA A 74 -11.90 -11.55 5.31
C ALA A 74 -11.51 -10.06 5.27
N LEU A 75 -10.94 -9.53 6.35
CA LEU A 75 -10.50 -8.13 6.46
C LEU A 75 -8.99 -7.92 6.27
N TYR A 76 -8.16 -8.95 6.42
CA TYR A 76 -6.73 -8.82 6.12
C TYR A 76 -6.30 -9.46 4.78
N ASN A 77 -7.23 -10.02 4.03
CA ASN A 77 -6.99 -10.59 2.71
C ASN A 77 -8.00 -10.04 1.70
N LEU A 78 -8.00 -8.72 1.52
CA LEU A 78 -8.97 -8.01 0.68
C LEU A 78 -8.62 -8.15 -0.82
N THR A 79 -8.80 -9.33 -1.37
CA THR A 79 -8.48 -9.63 -2.78
C THR A 79 -9.20 -8.70 -3.77
N ALA A 80 -10.38 -8.22 -3.46
CA ALA A 80 -11.16 -7.30 -4.29
C ALA A 80 -10.44 -5.97 -4.56
N VAL A 81 -9.60 -5.49 -3.63
CA VAL A 81 -8.83 -4.24 -3.78
C VAL A 81 -7.40 -4.45 -4.24
N ARG A 82 -6.97 -5.70 -4.44
CA ARG A 82 -5.61 -6.06 -4.92
C ARG A 82 -5.54 -6.09 -6.45
N GLY A 83 -4.33 -6.08 -6.98
CA GLY A 83 -4.05 -6.25 -8.41
C GLY A 83 -3.86 -4.95 -9.18
N LEU A 84 -3.83 -5.07 -10.52
CA LEU A 84 -3.44 -3.99 -11.44
C LEU A 84 -4.61 -3.31 -12.14
N GLN A 85 -5.84 -3.60 -11.77
CA GLN A 85 -7.01 -2.89 -12.29
C GLN A 85 -6.98 -1.43 -11.82
N GLY A 86 -7.21 -0.49 -12.74
CA GLY A 86 -7.05 0.95 -12.50
C GLY A 86 -8.00 1.54 -11.44
N VAL A 87 -9.24 1.04 -11.39
CA VAL A 87 -10.23 1.34 -10.34
C VAL A 87 -10.78 0.02 -9.82
N LYS A 88 -10.85 -0.11 -8.51
CA LYS A 88 -11.38 -1.28 -7.80
C LYS A 88 -12.32 -0.81 -6.71
N GLU A 89 -13.41 -1.52 -6.52
CA GLU A 89 -14.44 -1.18 -5.54
C GLU A 89 -14.74 -2.42 -4.69
N ALA A 90 -15.03 -2.21 -3.42
CA ALA A 90 -15.45 -3.27 -2.52
C ALA A 90 -16.46 -2.76 -1.50
N SER A 91 -17.35 -3.64 -1.08
CA SER A 91 -18.19 -3.47 0.09
C SER A 91 -17.80 -4.52 1.12
N LEU A 92 -17.57 -4.09 2.35
CA LEU A 92 -17.04 -4.88 3.44
C LEU A 92 -17.97 -4.77 4.65
N GLU A 93 -18.36 -5.89 5.24
CA GLU A 93 -19.02 -5.88 6.54
C GLU A 93 -17.96 -5.84 7.65
N VAL A 94 -17.95 -4.75 8.41
CA VAL A 94 -17.04 -4.55 9.52
C VAL A 94 -17.78 -4.70 10.84
N PRO A 95 -17.48 -5.71 11.65
CA PRO A 95 -18.12 -5.92 12.94
C PRO A 95 -18.10 -4.65 13.80
N GLY A 96 -19.26 -4.25 14.32
CA GLY A 96 -19.44 -3.05 15.15
C GLY A 96 -19.53 -1.73 14.36
N VAL A 97 -19.29 -1.73 13.06
CA VAL A 97 -19.35 -0.53 12.18
C VAL A 97 -20.46 -0.65 11.13
N GLY A 98 -20.70 -1.86 10.61
CA GLY A 98 -21.63 -2.14 9.50
C GLY A 98 -20.93 -2.11 8.14
N GLU A 99 -21.70 -1.83 7.08
CA GLU A 99 -21.21 -1.81 5.71
C GLU A 99 -20.22 -0.66 5.47
N LEU A 100 -19.01 -1.01 5.05
CA LEU A 100 -17.96 -0.10 4.62
C LEU A 100 -17.75 -0.21 3.11
N ARG A 101 -18.16 0.81 2.36
CA ARG A 101 -17.94 0.90 0.90
C ARG A 101 -16.65 1.64 0.62
N VAL A 102 -15.76 1.00 -0.15
CA VAL A 102 -14.42 1.52 -0.42
C VAL A 102 -14.11 1.51 -1.92
N ALA A 103 -13.23 2.43 -2.34
CA ALA A 103 -12.68 2.43 -3.68
C ALA A 103 -11.16 2.62 -3.65
N VAL A 104 -10.48 2.01 -4.60
CA VAL A 104 -9.05 2.13 -4.81
C VAL A 104 -8.81 2.53 -6.25
N SER A 105 -8.09 3.63 -6.47
CA SER A 105 -7.75 4.09 -7.81
C SER A 105 -6.25 4.33 -7.92
N HIS A 106 -5.66 3.89 -9.02
CA HIS A 106 -4.29 4.26 -9.35
C HIS A 106 -4.17 4.82 -10.78
N GLY A 107 -3.21 5.73 -10.95
CA GLY A 107 -3.07 6.50 -12.17
C GLY A 107 -4.02 7.71 -12.19
N LEU A 108 -3.47 8.88 -12.58
CA LEU A 108 -4.20 10.15 -12.46
C LEU A 108 -5.43 10.24 -13.38
N ALA A 109 -5.43 9.55 -14.53
CA ALA A 109 -6.60 9.50 -15.41
C ALA A 109 -7.79 8.80 -14.73
N ASN A 110 -7.54 7.66 -14.08
CA ASN A 110 -8.57 6.94 -13.32
C ASN A 110 -9.04 7.75 -12.11
N ALA A 111 -8.11 8.38 -11.39
CA ALA A 111 -8.44 9.28 -10.28
C ALA A 111 -9.36 10.43 -10.74
N ARG A 112 -9.08 11.03 -11.90
CA ARG A 112 -9.91 12.09 -12.50
C ARG A 112 -11.33 11.61 -12.76
N GLN A 113 -11.49 10.46 -13.41
CA GLN A 113 -12.80 9.90 -13.71
C GLN A 113 -13.61 9.63 -12.42
N LEU A 114 -12.99 9.03 -11.42
CA LEU A 114 -13.66 8.77 -10.14
C LEU A 114 -14.08 10.07 -9.43
N LEU A 115 -13.20 11.07 -9.40
CA LEU A 115 -13.51 12.36 -8.80
C LEU A 115 -14.62 13.12 -9.55
N ASP A 116 -14.68 13.01 -10.86
CA ASP A 116 -15.76 13.64 -11.63
C ASP A 116 -17.11 12.97 -11.35
N GLN A 117 -17.16 11.63 -11.21
CA GLN A 117 -18.36 10.90 -10.74
C GLN A 117 -18.81 11.35 -9.34
N LEU A 118 -17.88 11.49 -8.41
CA LEU A 118 -18.20 11.95 -7.05
C LEU A 118 -18.74 13.39 -7.03
N ARG A 119 -18.23 14.25 -7.90
CA ARG A 119 -18.73 15.63 -8.08
C ARG A 119 -20.14 15.64 -8.63
N GLU A 120 -20.44 14.79 -9.59
CA GLU A 120 -21.79 14.65 -10.15
C GLU A 120 -22.78 14.12 -9.10
N ASP A 121 -22.38 13.11 -8.32
CA ASP A 121 -23.18 12.59 -7.22
C ASP A 121 -23.51 13.70 -6.21
N LYS A 122 -22.52 14.47 -5.81
CA LYS A 122 -22.68 15.59 -4.89
C LYS A 122 -23.61 16.68 -5.45
N LYS A 123 -23.45 17.05 -6.72
CA LYS A 123 -24.34 18.03 -7.38
C LYS A 123 -25.79 17.55 -7.46
N ALA A 124 -25.99 16.25 -7.64
CA ALA A 124 -27.32 15.64 -7.70
C ALA A 124 -27.94 15.36 -6.32
N GLY A 125 -27.25 15.74 -5.23
CA GLY A 125 -27.71 15.47 -3.86
C GLY A 125 -27.74 13.99 -3.47
N ARG A 126 -26.99 13.14 -4.20
CA ARG A 126 -26.90 11.70 -3.86
C ARG A 126 -26.04 11.48 -2.61
N PRO A 127 -26.31 10.44 -1.82
CA PRO A 127 -25.49 10.10 -0.67
C PRO A 127 -24.08 9.71 -1.11
N PRO A 128 -23.06 9.84 -0.22
CA PRO A 128 -21.70 9.43 -0.53
C PRO A 128 -21.62 7.98 -1.01
N ARG A 129 -21.00 7.77 -2.18
CA ARG A 129 -20.84 6.45 -2.80
C ARG A 129 -19.91 5.57 -1.98
N TYR A 130 -18.82 6.15 -1.46
CA TYR A 130 -17.81 5.47 -0.68
C TYR A 130 -17.58 6.16 0.66
N HIS A 131 -17.19 5.39 1.65
CA HIS A 131 -16.77 5.88 2.96
C HIS A 131 -15.29 6.18 3.01
N PHE A 132 -14.48 5.43 2.21
CA PHE A 132 -13.04 5.65 2.11
C PHE A 132 -12.55 5.39 0.68
N ILE A 133 -11.60 6.21 0.22
CA ILE A 133 -11.03 6.09 -1.13
C ILE A 133 -9.52 6.23 -1.06
N GLU A 134 -8.82 5.25 -1.62
CA GLU A 134 -7.37 5.33 -1.84
C GLU A 134 -7.07 5.84 -3.24
N PHE A 135 -6.18 6.84 -3.34
CA PHE A 135 -5.62 7.30 -4.62
C PHE A 135 -4.10 7.11 -4.64
N MET A 136 -3.59 6.46 -5.68
CA MET A 136 -2.16 6.38 -5.95
C MET A 136 -1.84 6.92 -7.34
N ALA A 137 -0.82 7.78 -7.47
CA ALA A 137 -0.44 8.39 -8.75
C ALA A 137 0.15 7.36 -9.72
N CYS A 138 0.99 6.44 -9.20
CA CYS A 138 1.67 5.45 -10.04
C CYS A 138 0.78 4.23 -10.31
N PRO A 139 0.72 3.72 -11.55
CA PRO A 139 0.01 2.47 -11.86
C PRO A 139 0.55 1.29 -11.05
N GLY A 140 -0.33 0.64 -10.28
CA GLY A 140 0.01 -0.46 -9.38
C GLY A 140 0.56 -0.02 -8.02
N GLY A 141 0.73 1.30 -7.78
CA GLY A 141 1.25 1.85 -6.54
C GLY A 141 2.76 2.13 -6.58
N CYS A 142 3.37 2.31 -5.41
CA CYS A 142 4.79 2.67 -5.24
C CYS A 142 5.76 1.63 -5.82
N ILE A 143 5.32 0.38 -5.99
CA ILE A 143 6.08 -0.66 -6.69
C ILE A 143 6.48 -0.30 -8.13
N SER A 144 5.77 0.65 -8.75
CA SER A 144 6.02 1.17 -10.09
C SER A 144 6.56 2.61 -10.08
N GLY A 145 6.83 3.17 -8.90
CA GLY A 145 7.32 4.53 -8.73
C GLY A 145 8.66 4.78 -9.40
N GLY A 146 8.94 6.05 -9.70
CA GLY A 146 10.15 6.47 -10.41
C GLY A 146 11.48 6.13 -9.71
N GLY A 147 11.47 5.87 -8.40
CA GLY A 147 12.61 5.46 -7.61
C GLY A 147 12.92 3.95 -7.63
N GLN A 148 12.03 3.14 -8.17
CA GLN A 148 12.22 1.69 -8.27
C GLN A 148 13.22 1.30 -9.38
N PRO A 149 13.87 0.12 -9.27
CA PRO A 149 14.72 -0.40 -10.34
C PRO A 149 13.97 -0.48 -11.67
N LYS A 150 14.61 0.01 -12.74
CA LYS A 150 14.01 0.04 -14.08
C LYS A 150 14.40 -1.22 -14.84
N THR A 151 13.41 -1.95 -15.33
CA THR A 151 13.57 -3.07 -16.29
C THR A 151 13.11 -2.64 -17.68
N SER A 152 12.08 -1.76 -17.70
CA SER A 152 11.52 -1.09 -18.87
C SER A 152 10.87 0.22 -18.43
N VAL A 153 10.50 1.09 -19.35
CA VAL A 153 9.81 2.36 -19.05
C VAL A 153 8.57 2.46 -19.93
N PRO A 154 7.37 2.32 -19.37
CA PRO A 154 7.04 1.96 -17.98
C PRO A 154 7.37 0.49 -17.65
N PRO A 155 7.42 0.09 -16.36
CA PRO A 155 7.55 -1.31 -15.98
C PRO A 155 6.39 -2.14 -16.55
N SER A 156 6.69 -3.35 -17.03
CA SER A 156 5.67 -4.28 -17.55
C SER A 156 4.76 -4.77 -16.41
N ASP A 157 3.57 -5.24 -16.75
CA ASP A 157 2.64 -5.82 -15.77
C ASP A 157 3.20 -7.10 -15.12
N TRP A 158 4.05 -7.83 -15.82
CA TRP A 158 4.77 -8.97 -15.25
C TRP A 158 5.67 -8.51 -14.08
N VAL A 159 6.48 -7.47 -14.26
CA VAL A 159 7.34 -6.91 -13.21
C VAL A 159 6.52 -6.41 -12.04
N ARG A 160 5.40 -5.72 -12.30
CA ARG A 160 4.49 -5.26 -11.25
C ARG A 160 3.91 -6.42 -10.45
N LYS A 161 3.46 -7.48 -11.12
CA LYS A 161 2.92 -8.69 -10.48
C LYS A 161 3.95 -9.39 -9.61
N GLU A 162 5.18 -9.53 -10.07
CA GLU A 162 6.25 -10.15 -9.27
C GLU A 162 6.59 -9.32 -8.01
N ARG A 163 6.61 -7.99 -8.13
CA ARG A 163 6.79 -7.10 -6.98
C ARG A 163 5.61 -7.21 -5.98
N LEU A 164 4.39 -7.29 -6.48
CA LEU A 164 3.21 -7.52 -5.63
C LEU A 164 3.31 -8.85 -4.89
N LYS A 165 3.66 -9.93 -5.57
CA LYS A 165 3.84 -11.25 -4.95
C LYS A 165 4.85 -11.20 -3.79
N SER A 166 5.98 -10.51 -3.95
CA SER A 166 6.99 -10.42 -2.89
C SER A 166 6.46 -9.69 -1.66
N ILE A 167 5.74 -8.59 -1.83
CA ILE A 167 5.12 -7.82 -0.74
C ILE A 167 4.11 -8.66 0.03
N TYR A 168 3.17 -9.29 -0.67
CA TYR A 168 2.14 -10.12 -0.03
C TYR A 168 2.70 -11.43 0.56
N ALA A 169 3.81 -11.96 0.02
CA ALA A 169 4.50 -13.09 0.62
C ALA A 169 5.19 -12.73 1.96
N ILE A 170 5.67 -11.50 2.10
CA ILE A 170 6.19 -11.00 3.38
C ILE A 170 5.03 -10.81 4.36
N ASP A 171 3.98 -10.09 3.95
CA ASP A 171 2.80 -9.86 4.78
C ASP A 171 2.19 -11.17 5.30
N SER A 172 2.10 -12.21 4.46
CA SER A 172 1.52 -13.50 4.86
C SER A 172 2.27 -14.16 6.02
N LYS A 173 3.57 -13.89 6.17
CA LYS A 173 4.41 -14.44 7.25
C LYS A 173 4.37 -13.59 8.53
N MET A 174 3.85 -12.38 8.48
CA MET A 174 3.78 -11.49 9.63
C MET A 174 2.68 -11.94 10.59
N TYR A 175 3.03 -12.05 11.88
CA TYR A 175 2.06 -12.39 12.92
C TYR A 175 1.04 -11.27 13.14
N GLN A 176 1.51 -10.02 13.22
CA GLN A 176 0.65 -8.87 13.35
C GLN A 176 0.22 -8.38 11.95
N LYS A 177 -1.08 -8.44 11.69
CA LYS A 177 -1.67 -8.07 10.39
C LYS A 177 -2.06 -6.59 10.28
N ARG A 178 -2.22 -5.92 11.41
CA ARG A 178 -2.57 -4.50 11.51
C ARG A 178 -1.42 -3.60 11.11
#